data_a22b3d1932752d052ac091d69810e909
#
_entry.id   a22b3d1932752d052ac091d69810e909
#
_cell.length_a   1.000
_cell.length_b   1.000
_cell.length_c   1.000
_cell.angle_alpha   90.00
_cell.angle_beta   90.00
_cell.angle_gamma   90.00
#
_symmetry.space_group_name_H-M   'P 1'
#
loop_
_entity.id
_entity.type
_entity.pdbx_description
1 polymer ?
#
loop_
_entity_poly.entity_id
_entity_poly.type
_entity_poly.pdbx_seq_one_letter_code
_entity_poly.pdbx_strand_id
1 'polypeptide(L)'
;TNAGNPQFAHLCKYDCQIAGDLNGLDAASGGNGTAGSAGVGCSNSVGSIVNGFWRGGTASHGGVGTVGKGGGGGGAGGCVINLNSSSCTVGSRRGDLGATGGGGGAGGCGGQGGRAGGSGGGSFGVFVAFSTSPGTAIPQVFGNIVYLGEGGAGGDGAFGGHGGPGGAGGKGGVSTTSAWCAGPGGKGGRGGDGGPGGGAGGGCGGVAFAIAGNYLGNADYYSRNAYVQPAGAVGGAPGSGGPSPAGGNANGTPGVAGKAGLIHVY
;
A
#
# COMPACT_ATOMS: atom_id res chain seq x y z
N THR A 1 -4.16 26.71 9.14
CA THR A 1 -4.89 27.86 8.60
C THR A 1 -4.16 29.12 9.03
N ASN A 2 -3.33 29.70 8.16
CA ASN A 2 -2.77 31.02 8.40
C ASN A 2 -3.85 32.04 8.08
N ALA A 3 -4.54 32.50 9.12
CA ALA A 3 -5.30 33.73 9.00
C ALA A 3 -4.34 34.84 8.53
N GLY A 4 -4.82 35.77 7.75
CA GLY A 4 -4.03 36.92 7.33
C GLY A 4 -3.29 37.55 8.49
N ASN A 5 -2.27 38.31 8.22
CA ASN A 5 -1.39 38.82 9.27
C ASN A 5 -2.20 39.51 10.41
N PRO A 6 -2.40 38.85 11.57
CA PRO A 6 -3.27 39.41 12.63
C PRO A 6 -2.72 40.65 13.25
N GLN A 7 -1.46 40.97 12.97
CA GLN A 7 -0.79 42.15 13.51
C GLN A 7 -1.44 43.46 13.08
N PHE A 8 -2.11 43.45 11.93
CA PHE A 8 -2.69 44.65 11.36
C PHE A 8 -4.22 44.75 11.53
N ALA A 9 -4.87 43.66 11.93
CA ALA A 9 -6.32 43.63 12.13
C ALA A 9 -6.79 44.55 13.27
N HIS A 10 -5.88 44.95 14.15
CA HIS A 10 -6.18 45.81 15.32
C HIS A 10 -5.63 47.25 15.24
N LEU A 11 -4.94 47.58 14.15
CA LEU A 11 -4.37 48.92 14.01
C LEU A 11 -5.38 49.87 13.40
N CYS A 12 -5.85 50.80 14.16
CA CYS A 12 -6.72 51.88 13.70
C CYS A 12 -6.02 52.96 12.87
N LYS A 13 -4.71 52.91 12.76
CA LYS A 13 -3.89 53.70 11.85
C LYS A 13 -3.01 52.75 11.08
N TYR A 14 -3.30 52.52 9.84
CA TYR A 14 -2.44 51.84 8.95
C TYR A 14 -2.04 52.74 7.78
N ASP A 15 -0.75 52.84 7.54
CA ASP A 15 -0.23 53.60 6.41
C ASP A 15 -0.27 52.68 5.18
N CYS A 16 -1.03 53.05 4.16
CA CYS A 16 -1.10 52.32 2.89
C CYS A 16 0.24 52.18 2.18
N GLN A 17 1.24 52.95 2.59
CA GLN A 17 2.61 52.80 2.04
C GLN A 17 3.28 51.50 2.44
N ILE A 18 2.74 50.78 3.43
CA ILE A 18 3.24 49.46 3.86
C ILE A 18 2.33 48.35 3.30
N ALA A 19 1.90 48.47 2.05
CA ALA A 19 0.97 47.54 1.42
C ALA A 19 1.44 46.07 1.37
N GLY A 20 2.75 45.84 1.41
CA GLY A 20 3.29 44.47 1.45
C GLY A 20 2.88 43.68 2.67
N ASP A 21 2.70 44.36 3.80
CA ASP A 21 2.34 43.72 5.08
C ASP A 21 0.86 43.38 5.19
N LEU A 22 0.04 43.91 4.26
CA LEU A 22 -1.39 43.59 4.16
C LEU A 22 -1.69 42.32 3.37
N ASN A 23 -0.71 41.78 2.69
CA ASN A 23 -0.90 40.55 1.89
C ASN A 23 -1.23 39.37 2.80
N GLY A 24 -2.23 38.60 2.42
CA GLY A 24 -2.49 37.30 3.05
C GLY A 24 -1.30 36.38 2.89
N LEU A 25 -0.96 35.62 3.93
CA LEU A 25 0.13 34.66 3.87
C LEU A 25 -0.27 33.44 3.06
N ASP A 26 0.65 32.99 2.22
CA ASP A 26 0.48 31.70 1.49
C ASP A 26 0.50 30.54 2.49
N ALA A 27 -0.35 29.56 2.26
CA ALA A 27 -0.45 28.40 3.12
C ALA A 27 0.59 27.32 2.78
N ALA A 28 0.97 26.56 3.78
CA ALA A 28 1.85 25.41 3.61
C ALA A 28 1.16 24.27 2.82
N SER A 29 1.95 23.53 2.06
CA SER A 29 1.50 22.30 1.40
C SER A 29 1.21 21.19 2.41
N GLY A 30 0.29 20.31 2.08
CA GLY A 30 0.04 19.08 2.83
C GLY A 30 1.21 18.10 2.71
N GLY A 31 1.40 17.28 3.74
CA GLY A 31 2.41 16.22 3.71
C GLY A 31 1.98 15.06 2.81
N ASN A 32 2.94 14.39 2.19
CA ASN A 32 2.68 13.20 1.38
C ASN A 32 2.23 12.02 2.26
N GLY A 33 1.46 11.11 1.67
CA GLY A 33 1.14 9.82 2.25
C GLY A 33 2.37 8.90 2.31
N THR A 34 2.32 7.92 3.20
CA THR A 34 3.38 6.91 3.35
C THR A 34 3.09 5.69 2.49
N ALA A 35 4.14 4.98 2.09
CA ALA A 35 4.00 3.73 1.35
C ALA A 35 3.28 2.65 2.17
N GLY A 36 2.54 1.79 1.48
CA GLY A 36 1.97 0.56 2.05
C GLY A 36 3.06 -0.45 2.39
N SER A 37 2.78 -1.33 3.34
CA SER A 37 3.70 -2.40 3.74
C SER A 37 3.93 -3.41 2.62
N ALA A 38 5.12 -4.01 2.59
CA ALA A 38 5.41 -5.14 1.71
C ALA A 38 4.54 -6.36 2.05
N GLY A 39 4.13 -7.10 1.04
CA GLY A 39 3.59 -8.44 1.20
C GLY A 39 4.70 -9.46 1.46
N VAL A 40 4.41 -10.44 2.31
CA VAL A 40 5.34 -11.51 2.65
C VAL A 40 5.12 -12.71 1.72
N GLY A 41 6.20 -13.19 1.12
CA GLY A 41 6.17 -14.41 0.30
C GLY A 41 5.82 -15.65 1.13
N CYS A 42 5.29 -16.63 0.45
CA CYS A 42 4.94 -17.91 1.05
C CYS A 42 6.18 -18.61 1.61
N SER A 43 6.14 -19.10 2.85
CA SER A 43 7.25 -19.78 3.54
C SER A 43 7.05 -21.29 3.73
N ASN A 44 5.85 -21.82 3.44
CA ASN A 44 5.56 -23.25 3.60
C ASN A 44 5.85 -24.03 2.30
N SER A 45 7.03 -24.64 2.22
CA SER A 45 7.53 -25.37 1.06
C SER A 45 6.91 -26.75 0.83
N VAL A 46 6.11 -27.27 1.78
CA VAL A 46 5.47 -28.59 1.67
C VAL A 46 3.95 -28.52 1.58
N GLY A 47 3.35 -27.40 1.96
CA GLY A 47 1.90 -27.28 2.04
C GLY A 47 1.32 -28.01 3.26
N SER A 48 0.05 -28.33 3.19
CA SER A 48 -0.69 -29.04 4.24
C SER A 48 -1.88 -29.80 3.65
N ILE A 49 -2.40 -30.79 4.40
CA ILE A 49 -3.66 -31.46 4.07
C ILE A 49 -4.80 -30.79 4.84
N VAL A 50 -5.78 -30.28 4.13
CA VAL A 50 -6.96 -29.65 4.71
C VAL A 50 -8.22 -30.25 4.08
N ASN A 51 -9.09 -30.82 4.89
CA ASN A 51 -10.33 -31.48 4.45
C ASN A 51 -10.11 -32.56 3.35
N GLY A 52 -9.02 -33.34 3.46
CA GLY A 52 -8.69 -34.39 2.50
C GLY A 52 -8.00 -33.91 1.22
N PHE A 53 -7.72 -32.63 1.08
CA PHE A 53 -7.05 -32.05 -0.08
C PHE A 53 -5.73 -31.42 0.32
N TRP A 54 -4.72 -31.60 -0.55
CA TRP A 54 -3.48 -30.85 -0.37
C TRP A 54 -3.68 -29.38 -0.72
N ARG A 55 -3.10 -28.51 0.08
CA ARG A 55 -3.06 -27.05 -0.14
C ARG A 55 -1.63 -26.55 -0.01
N GLY A 56 -1.19 -25.79 -0.99
CA GLY A 56 0.07 -25.03 -0.90
C GLY A 56 0.02 -23.96 0.17
N GLY A 57 1.18 -23.49 0.58
CA GLY A 57 1.29 -22.38 1.50
C GLY A 57 0.75 -21.07 0.90
N THR A 58 0.53 -20.06 1.70
CA THR A 58 -0.03 -18.77 1.25
C THR A 58 0.99 -17.64 1.37
N ALA A 59 0.96 -16.73 0.42
CA ALA A 59 1.63 -15.43 0.48
C ALA A 59 0.64 -14.35 0.92
N SER A 60 1.13 -13.17 1.29
CA SER A 60 0.29 -12.04 1.67
C SER A 60 0.27 -10.94 0.61
N HIS A 61 -0.85 -10.21 0.58
CA HIS A 61 -0.99 -9.01 -0.23
C HIS A 61 -0.06 -7.89 0.28
N GLY A 62 0.30 -6.98 -0.59
CA GLY A 62 0.89 -5.72 -0.19
C GLY A 62 -0.13 -4.81 0.51
N GLY A 63 0.35 -3.95 1.38
CA GLY A 63 -0.48 -2.95 2.05
C GLY A 63 -0.88 -1.80 1.14
N VAL A 64 -1.99 -1.15 1.44
CA VAL A 64 -2.43 0.08 0.77
C VAL A 64 -1.59 1.26 1.25
N GLY A 65 -1.18 2.15 0.34
CA GLY A 65 -0.56 3.42 0.70
C GLY A 65 -1.51 4.35 1.43
N THR A 66 -1.01 5.25 2.26
CA THR A 66 -1.86 6.20 2.96
C THR A 66 -2.21 7.39 2.09
N VAL A 67 -3.32 8.06 2.38
CA VAL A 67 -3.72 9.29 1.70
C VAL A 67 -2.77 10.43 2.06
N GLY A 68 -2.54 11.35 1.13
CA GLY A 68 -1.84 12.60 1.37
C GLY A 68 -2.68 13.53 2.24
N LYS A 69 -2.03 14.45 2.95
CA LYS A 69 -2.71 15.46 3.75
C LYS A 69 -3.17 16.60 2.87
N GLY A 70 -4.31 17.21 3.19
CA GLY A 70 -4.77 18.43 2.53
C GLY A 70 -3.81 19.61 2.78
N GLY A 71 -3.72 20.52 1.82
CA GLY A 71 -3.01 21.78 1.98
C GLY A 71 -3.76 22.74 2.92
N GLY A 72 -3.06 23.67 3.52
CA GLY A 72 -3.65 24.73 4.32
C GLY A 72 -4.43 25.75 3.47
N GLY A 73 -5.39 26.42 4.05
CA GLY A 73 -6.02 27.58 3.42
C GLY A 73 -5.12 28.82 3.52
N GLY A 74 -5.04 29.62 2.45
CA GLY A 74 -4.33 30.89 2.44
C GLY A 74 -4.94 31.90 3.41
N GLY A 75 -4.13 32.82 3.89
CA GLY A 75 -4.60 33.92 4.73
C GLY A 75 -5.43 34.95 3.95
N ALA A 76 -6.41 35.55 4.57
CA ALA A 76 -7.08 36.70 3.98
C ALA A 76 -6.13 37.91 3.95
N GLY A 77 -6.28 38.75 2.94
CA GLY A 77 -5.61 40.03 2.88
C GLY A 77 -6.08 40.94 4.03
N GLY A 78 -5.18 41.81 4.51
CA GLY A 78 -5.54 42.81 5.49
C GLY A 78 -6.48 43.86 4.90
N CYS A 79 -7.29 44.47 5.73
CA CYS A 79 -8.10 45.62 5.39
C CYS A 79 -7.66 46.83 6.20
N VAL A 80 -7.83 48.00 5.63
CA VAL A 80 -7.54 49.28 6.31
C VAL A 80 -8.76 50.12 6.35
N ILE A 81 -8.99 50.73 7.51
CA ILE A 81 -9.95 51.80 7.69
C ILE A 81 -9.17 53.07 7.53
N ASN A 82 -9.41 53.81 6.45
CA ASN A 82 -8.78 55.11 6.30
C ASN A 82 -9.40 56.08 7.29
N LEU A 83 -8.58 56.51 8.24
CA LEU A 83 -8.96 57.41 9.29
C LEU A 83 -8.23 58.73 9.12
N ASN A 84 -8.92 59.71 8.58
CA ASN A 84 -8.47 61.09 8.75
C ASN A 84 -8.69 61.63 10.17
N SER A 85 -8.88 60.78 11.14
CA SER A 85 -9.08 61.20 12.53
C SER A 85 -8.43 60.21 13.50
N SER A 86 -8.03 60.74 14.66
CA SER A 86 -7.36 60.02 15.74
C SER A 86 -8.22 59.01 16.52
N SER A 87 -9.43 58.73 16.10
CA SER A 87 -10.32 57.75 16.76
C SER A 87 -10.87 56.70 15.83
N CYS A 88 -10.83 55.44 16.26
CA CYS A 88 -11.38 54.29 15.57
C CYS A 88 -12.92 54.17 15.71
N THR A 89 -13.64 55.23 15.99
CA THR A 89 -15.09 55.22 16.17
C THR A 89 -15.84 55.03 14.83
N VAL A 90 -16.81 54.14 14.81
CA VAL A 90 -17.64 53.77 13.66
C VAL A 90 -18.58 54.93 13.31
N GLY A 91 -18.49 55.40 12.09
CA GLY A 91 -19.39 56.43 11.54
C GLY A 91 -18.74 57.10 10.33
N SER A 92 -19.32 57.03 9.17
CA SER A 92 -18.88 57.61 7.91
C SER A 92 -17.50 57.19 7.38
N ARG A 93 -17.02 56.04 7.70
CA ARG A 93 -15.68 55.58 7.32
C ARG A 93 -15.77 54.45 6.33
N ARG A 94 -15.10 54.62 5.20
CA ARG A 94 -14.97 53.57 4.19
C ARG A 94 -13.81 52.67 4.61
N GLY A 95 -14.14 51.45 5.00
CA GLY A 95 -13.18 50.35 5.17
C GLY A 95 -13.06 49.61 3.87
N ASP A 96 -11.85 49.39 3.38
CA ASP A 96 -11.60 48.42 2.31
C ASP A 96 -11.53 47.05 2.89
N LEU A 97 -12.28 46.11 2.30
CA LEU A 97 -12.20 44.72 2.69
C LEU A 97 -11.01 44.06 2.01
N GLY A 98 -10.13 43.43 2.76
CA GLY A 98 -9.07 42.60 2.22
C GLY A 98 -9.64 41.42 1.40
N ALA A 99 -8.87 40.96 0.42
CA ALA A 99 -9.26 39.84 -0.40
C ALA A 99 -9.25 38.52 0.36
N THR A 100 -10.10 37.58 -0.02
CA THR A 100 -10.18 36.27 0.61
C THR A 100 -8.94 35.42 0.34
N GLY A 101 -8.49 34.63 1.29
CA GLY A 101 -7.46 33.60 1.06
C GLY A 101 -7.95 32.49 0.14
N GLY A 102 -7.03 31.85 -0.55
CA GLY A 102 -7.28 30.68 -1.38
C GLY A 102 -7.55 29.43 -0.56
N GLY A 103 -8.45 28.56 -0.98
CA GLY A 103 -8.69 27.27 -0.37
C GLY A 103 -7.49 26.32 -0.50
N GLY A 104 -7.24 25.46 0.50
CA GLY A 104 -6.22 24.42 0.41
C GLY A 104 -6.58 23.32 -0.59
N GLY A 105 -5.58 22.70 -1.21
CA GLY A 105 -5.75 21.55 -2.11
C GLY A 105 -6.06 20.27 -1.33
N ALA A 106 -6.84 19.37 -1.92
CA ALA A 106 -7.10 18.05 -1.34
C ALA A 106 -5.87 17.16 -1.39
N GLY A 107 -5.69 16.28 -0.43
CA GLY A 107 -4.65 15.24 -0.46
C GLY A 107 -4.95 14.18 -1.52
N GLY A 108 -3.90 13.58 -2.07
CA GLY A 108 -4.01 12.49 -3.05
C GLY A 108 -4.41 11.16 -2.40
N CYS A 109 -5.09 10.30 -3.15
CA CYS A 109 -5.46 8.95 -2.68
C CYS A 109 -4.23 8.05 -2.56
N GLY A 110 -4.23 7.14 -1.57
CA GLY A 110 -3.20 6.10 -1.46
C GLY A 110 -3.30 5.07 -2.58
N GLY A 111 -2.16 4.52 -3.00
CA GLY A 111 -2.08 3.44 -3.99
C GLY A 111 -2.52 2.11 -3.41
N GLN A 112 -3.13 1.27 -4.25
CA GLN A 112 -3.56 -0.07 -3.85
C GLN A 112 -2.37 -0.99 -3.63
N GLY A 113 -2.47 -1.90 -2.64
CA GLY A 113 -1.48 -2.96 -2.43
C GLY A 113 -1.54 -4.02 -3.54
N GLY A 114 -0.40 -4.63 -3.86
CA GLY A 114 -0.31 -5.73 -4.82
C GLY A 114 -1.07 -6.98 -4.33
N ARG A 115 -1.54 -7.81 -5.26
CA ARG A 115 -2.16 -9.11 -4.95
C ARG A 115 -1.09 -10.18 -4.79
N ALA A 116 -1.21 -11.04 -3.74
CA ALA A 116 -0.30 -12.15 -3.50
C ALA A 116 -0.26 -13.14 -4.65
N GLY A 117 0.92 -13.68 -4.92
CA GLY A 117 1.09 -14.82 -5.84
C GLY A 117 0.48 -16.10 -5.27
N GLY A 118 -0.13 -16.89 -6.12
CA GLY A 118 -0.65 -18.22 -5.76
C GLY A 118 0.46 -19.25 -5.63
N SER A 119 0.28 -20.26 -4.79
CA SER A 119 1.22 -21.38 -4.74
C SER A 119 1.05 -22.31 -5.95
N GLY A 120 2.15 -22.92 -6.38
CA GLY A 120 2.17 -23.96 -7.39
C GLY A 120 1.44 -25.23 -6.94
N GLY A 121 0.91 -26.00 -7.90
CA GLY A 121 0.23 -27.26 -7.65
C GLY A 121 1.18 -28.37 -7.20
N GLY A 122 0.71 -29.25 -6.32
CA GLY A 122 1.45 -30.46 -5.94
C GLY A 122 1.31 -31.57 -6.98
N SER A 123 2.36 -32.35 -7.20
CA SER A 123 2.41 -33.57 -8.00
C SER A 123 2.60 -34.80 -7.10
N PHE A 124 1.67 -35.74 -7.15
CA PHE A 124 1.69 -36.93 -6.30
C PHE A 124 1.44 -38.18 -7.18
N GLY A 125 2.30 -39.21 -7.05
CA GLY A 125 2.04 -40.51 -7.65
C GLY A 125 0.91 -41.22 -6.91
N VAL A 126 0.96 -41.23 -5.59
CA VAL A 126 -0.11 -41.71 -4.71
C VAL A 126 -0.34 -40.70 -3.60
N PHE A 127 -1.58 -40.27 -3.44
CA PHE A 127 -1.97 -39.35 -2.37
C PHE A 127 -3.02 -40.00 -1.46
N VAL A 128 -2.69 -40.07 -0.17
CA VAL A 128 -3.57 -40.72 0.82
C VAL A 128 -3.95 -39.68 1.86
N ALA A 129 -5.22 -39.38 1.96
CA ALA A 129 -5.73 -38.41 2.92
C ALA A 129 -6.85 -39.02 3.77
N PHE A 130 -6.69 -38.95 5.08
CA PHE A 130 -7.71 -39.33 6.05
C PHE A 130 -8.26 -38.08 6.74
N SER A 131 -9.57 -38.05 6.95
CA SER A 131 -10.20 -37.01 7.77
C SER A 131 -9.94 -37.17 9.26
N THR A 132 -9.74 -38.40 9.69
CA THR A 132 -9.42 -38.79 11.08
C THR A 132 -8.36 -39.87 11.05
N SER A 133 -7.69 -40.12 12.18
CA SER A 133 -6.71 -41.20 12.27
C SER A 133 -7.36 -42.54 11.93
N PRO A 134 -6.82 -43.29 10.96
CA PRO A 134 -7.40 -44.58 10.53
C PRO A 134 -7.10 -45.74 11.49
N GLY A 135 -6.40 -45.49 12.60
CA GLY A 135 -5.90 -46.54 13.49
C GLY A 135 -4.91 -47.45 12.77
N THR A 136 -5.22 -48.77 12.68
CA THR A 136 -4.39 -49.76 11.97
C THR A 136 -4.77 -49.93 10.50
N ALA A 137 -5.86 -49.30 10.02
CA ALA A 137 -6.36 -49.47 8.65
C ALA A 137 -5.63 -48.56 7.66
N ILE A 138 -4.30 -48.65 7.58
CA ILE A 138 -3.48 -47.90 6.65
C ILE A 138 -3.42 -48.64 5.34
N PRO A 139 -3.70 -47.95 4.17
CA PRO A 139 -3.69 -48.62 2.88
C PRO A 139 -2.30 -49.15 2.54
N GLN A 140 -2.26 -50.35 2.00
CA GLN A 140 -1.05 -51.00 1.50
C GLN A 140 -0.81 -50.55 0.06
N VAL A 141 0.35 -49.95 -0.19
CA VAL A 141 0.80 -49.55 -1.53
C VAL A 141 2.09 -50.31 -1.82
N PHE A 142 2.03 -51.33 -2.65
CA PHE A 142 3.19 -52.19 -2.96
C PHE A 142 3.15 -52.76 -4.39
N GLY A 143 4.33 -53.16 -4.89
CA GLY A 143 4.47 -53.74 -6.20
C GLY A 143 4.27 -52.79 -7.36
N ASN A 144 4.32 -51.46 -7.10
CA ASN A 144 4.12 -50.44 -8.14
C ASN A 144 5.45 -49.86 -8.61
N ILE A 145 5.43 -49.33 -9.83
CA ILE A 145 6.46 -48.43 -10.35
C ILE A 145 5.87 -47.04 -10.35
N VAL A 146 6.37 -46.16 -9.47
CA VAL A 146 5.85 -44.79 -9.29
C VAL A 146 6.83 -43.79 -9.93
N TYR A 147 6.33 -43.05 -10.89
CA TYR A 147 7.08 -41.96 -11.54
C TYR A 147 6.83 -40.64 -10.78
N LEU A 148 7.91 -39.98 -10.41
CA LEU A 148 7.81 -38.63 -9.86
C LEU A 148 7.55 -37.65 -11.00
N GLY A 149 6.59 -36.77 -10.79
CA GLY A 149 6.39 -35.58 -11.63
C GLY A 149 7.14 -34.36 -11.11
N GLU A 150 6.78 -33.21 -11.64
CA GLU A 150 7.29 -31.91 -11.20
C GLU A 150 6.23 -31.15 -10.40
N GLY A 151 6.66 -30.42 -9.38
CA GLY A 151 5.80 -29.46 -8.69
C GLY A 151 5.54 -28.23 -9.58
N GLY A 152 4.34 -27.69 -9.54
CA GLY A 152 4.01 -26.47 -10.29
C GLY A 152 4.77 -25.26 -9.76
N ALA A 153 5.10 -24.28 -10.62
CA ALA A 153 5.70 -23.02 -10.19
C ALA A 153 4.75 -22.17 -9.35
N GLY A 154 5.27 -21.49 -8.36
CA GLY A 154 4.55 -20.45 -7.64
C GLY A 154 4.33 -19.21 -8.50
N GLY A 155 3.20 -18.54 -8.33
CA GLY A 155 2.89 -17.30 -9.03
C GLY A 155 3.64 -16.10 -8.41
N ASP A 156 3.95 -15.12 -9.25
CA ASP A 156 4.57 -13.89 -8.80
C ASP A 156 3.58 -13.01 -8.03
N GLY A 157 4.09 -12.25 -7.08
CA GLY A 157 3.35 -11.19 -6.42
C GLY A 157 3.13 -10.00 -7.37
N ALA A 158 1.95 -9.40 -7.29
CA ALA A 158 1.64 -8.25 -8.14
C ALA A 158 2.27 -6.94 -7.63
N PHE A 159 2.39 -5.97 -8.53
CA PHE A 159 2.85 -4.62 -8.24
C PHE A 159 1.93 -3.90 -7.25
N GLY A 160 2.51 -3.06 -6.40
CA GLY A 160 1.78 -2.03 -5.67
C GLY A 160 1.38 -0.87 -6.59
N GLY A 161 0.20 -0.30 -6.37
CA GLY A 161 -0.29 0.84 -7.16
C GLY A 161 0.42 2.14 -6.81
N HIS A 162 0.46 3.09 -7.74
CA HIS A 162 0.90 4.45 -7.46
C HIS A 162 -0.11 5.19 -6.58
N GLY A 163 0.36 6.06 -5.70
CA GLY A 163 -0.48 7.04 -5.03
C GLY A 163 -0.96 8.12 -5.99
N GLY A 164 -2.13 8.67 -5.75
CA GLY A 164 -2.67 9.77 -6.53
C GLY A 164 -1.99 11.11 -6.21
N PRO A 165 -1.95 12.06 -7.14
CA PRO A 165 -1.42 13.40 -6.89
C PRO A 165 -2.33 14.19 -5.94
N GLY A 166 -1.73 15.04 -5.13
CA GLY A 166 -2.47 16.03 -4.35
C GLY A 166 -3.04 17.15 -5.22
N GLY A 167 -4.17 17.69 -4.82
CA GLY A 167 -4.83 18.80 -5.52
C GLY A 167 -4.07 20.11 -5.37
N ALA A 168 -4.19 20.97 -6.36
CA ALA A 168 -3.64 22.32 -6.28
C ALA A 168 -4.39 23.16 -5.23
N GLY A 169 -3.68 24.05 -4.53
CA GLY A 169 -4.30 25.06 -3.71
C GLY A 169 -4.95 26.15 -4.56
N GLY A 170 -6.01 26.74 -4.04
CA GLY A 170 -6.71 27.85 -4.69
C GLY A 170 -5.88 29.13 -4.68
N LYS A 171 -6.11 29.97 -5.66
CA LYS A 171 -5.53 31.33 -5.68
C LYS A 171 -6.20 32.18 -4.60
N GLY A 172 -5.42 33.05 -3.95
CA GLY A 172 -5.98 34.10 -3.14
C GLY A 172 -6.76 35.11 -4.00
N GLY A 173 -7.74 35.75 -3.41
CA GLY A 173 -8.46 36.84 -4.06
C GLY A 173 -7.53 38.01 -4.37
N VAL A 174 -7.83 38.75 -5.42
CA VAL A 174 -7.11 39.98 -5.79
C VAL A 174 -7.81 41.18 -5.18
N SER A 175 -7.02 42.15 -4.71
CA SER A 175 -7.57 43.47 -4.37
C SER A 175 -8.08 44.13 -5.65
N THR A 176 -9.29 44.68 -5.63
CA THR A 176 -9.82 45.39 -6.77
C THR A 176 -9.17 46.79 -6.86
N THR A 177 -9.08 47.34 -8.08
CA THR A 177 -8.54 48.68 -8.36
C THR A 177 -9.27 49.80 -7.59
N SER A 178 -10.45 49.51 -7.05
CA SER A 178 -11.25 50.41 -6.24
C SER A 178 -11.01 50.25 -4.73
N ALA A 179 -10.28 49.25 -4.31
CA ALA A 179 -9.95 49.00 -2.89
C ALA A 179 -8.64 49.72 -2.56
N TRP A 180 -8.75 50.79 -1.84
CA TRP A 180 -7.61 51.59 -1.39
C TRP A 180 -7.01 50.95 -0.14
N CYS A 181 -5.81 50.46 -0.17
CA CYS A 181 -5.15 49.80 0.95
C CYS A 181 -5.69 48.43 1.34
N ALA A 182 -6.30 47.68 0.43
CA ALA A 182 -6.64 46.27 0.66
C ALA A 182 -5.55 45.38 0.08
N GLY A 183 -5.07 44.43 0.87
CA GLY A 183 -4.09 43.40 0.41
C GLY A 183 -4.76 42.26 -0.33
N PRO A 184 -4.06 41.65 -1.29
CA PRO A 184 -4.50 40.39 -1.87
C PRO A 184 -4.50 39.27 -0.84
N GLY A 185 -5.37 38.26 -1.02
CA GLY A 185 -5.34 37.06 -0.22
C GLY A 185 -4.15 36.17 -0.57
N GLY A 186 -3.65 35.40 0.40
CA GLY A 186 -2.63 34.40 0.19
C GLY A 186 -3.15 33.20 -0.58
N LYS A 187 -2.27 32.47 -1.27
CA LYS A 187 -2.60 31.23 -1.97
C LYS A 187 -2.84 30.10 -0.96
N GLY A 188 -3.76 29.22 -1.27
CA GLY A 188 -3.88 27.94 -0.58
C GLY A 188 -2.70 27.03 -0.86
N GLY A 189 -2.31 26.20 0.10
CA GLY A 189 -1.28 25.18 -0.07
C GLY A 189 -1.75 24.04 -0.97
N ARG A 190 -0.85 23.42 -1.73
CA ARG A 190 -1.12 22.17 -2.47
C ARG A 190 -1.37 21.03 -1.48
N GLY A 191 -2.28 20.12 -1.77
CA GLY A 191 -2.38 18.85 -1.04
C GLY A 191 -1.15 17.97 -1.29
N GLY A 192 -0.80 17.15 -0.32
CA GLY A 192 0.26 16.15 -0.46
C GLY A 192 -0.16 15.02 -1.38
N ASP A 193 0.78 14.38 -2.04
CA ASP A 193 0.53 13.20 -2.84
C ASP A 193 0.19 12.00 -1.95
N GLY A 194 -0.64 11.07 -2.41
CA GLY A 194 -0.88 9.80 -1.75
C GLY A 194 0.37 8.90 -1.78
N GLY A 195 0.54 8.09 -0.76
CA GLY A 195 1.60 7.10 -0.69
C GLY A 195 1.35 5.95 -1.68
N PRO A 196 2.39 5.35 -2.28
CA PRO A 196 2.23 4.17 -3.14
C PRO A 196 1.85 2.94 -2.31
N GLY A 197 1.21 1.96 -2.95
CA GLY A 197 0.93 0.65 -2.37
C GLY A 197 2.18 -0.21 -2.26
N GLY A 198 2.22 -1.15 -1.32
CA GLY A 198 3.27 -2.15 -1.18
C GLY A 198 3.16 -3.23 -2.26
N GLY A 199 4.29 -3.78 -2.69
CA GLY A 199 4.35 -4.98 -3.53
C GLY A 199 3.90 -6.22 -2.77
N ALA A 200 3.34 -7.20 -3.45
CA ALA A 200 2.84 -8.43 -2.83
C ALA A 200 3.88 -9.54 -2.73
N GLY A 201 3.69 -10.48 -1.82
CA GLY A 201 4.54 -11.67 -1.71
C GLY A 201 4.34 -12.65 -2.85
N GLY A 202 5.42 -13.34 -3.26
CA GLY A 202 5.38 -14.45 -4.22
C GLY A 202 4.88 -15.75 -3.60
N GLY A 203 4.22 -16.59 -4.40
CA GLY A 203 3.73 -17.91 -4.01
C GLY A 203 4.84 -18.94 -3.84
N CYS A 204 4.61 -19.96 -3.02
CA CYS A 204 5.51 -21.12 -2.95
C CYS A 204 5.45 -21.94 -4.23
N GLY A 205 6.57 -22.59 -4.59
CA GLY A 205 6.57 -23.69 -5.53
C GLY A 205 5.77 -24.89 -5.00
N GLY A 206 5.16 -25.63 -5.89
CA GLY A 206 4.44 -26.86 -5.57
C GLY A 206 5.37 -28.01 -5.24
N VAL A 207 4.87 -29.01 -4.55
CA VAL A 207 5.63 -30.21 -4.16
C VAL A 207 5.60 -31.29 -5.22
N ALA A 208 6.56 -32.23 -5.17
CA ALA A 208 6.58 -33.43 -5.99
C ALA A 208 6.94 -34.62 -5.12
N PHE A 209 5.97 -35.47 -4.78
CA PHE A 209 6.20 -36.66 -3.99
C PHE A 209 5.63 -37.91 -4.70
N ALA A 210 6.38 -39.03 -4.63
CA ALA A 210 5.88 -40.30 -5.17
C ALA A 210 4.70 -40.79 -4.30
N ILE A 211 4.84 -40.82 -3.02
CA ILE A 211 3.77 -41.15 -2.06
C ILE A 211 3.70 -40.07 -1.01
N ALA A 212 2.51 -39.51 -0.82
CA ALA A 212 2.30 -38.49 0.23
C ALA A 212 0.96 -38.71 0.91
N GLY A 213 0.87 -38.32 2.17
CA GLY A 213 -0.38 -38.36 2.90
C GLY A 213 -0.23 -38.09 4.39
N ASN A 214 -1.35 -38.08 5.09
CA ASN A 214 -1.37 -38.04 6.54
C ASN A 214 -1.64 -39.43 7.11
N TYR A 215 -1.18 -39.66 8.34
CA TYR A 215 -1.33 -40.94 9.07
C TYR A 215 -0.79 -42.17 8.36
N LEU A 216 0.23 -42.02 7.48
CA LEU A 216 0.84 -43.16 6.76
C LEU A 216 1.57 -44.15 7.69
N GLY A 217 1.85 -43.75 8.93
CA GLY A 217 2.50 -44.60 9.92
C GLY A 217 3.89 -45.04 9.52
N ASN A 218 4.30 -46.25 10.01
CA ASN A 218 5.57 -46.87 9.69
C ASN A 218 5.43 -47.89 8.52
N ALA A 219 4.42 -47.72 7.65
CA ALA A 219 4.25 -48.63 6.52
C ALA A 219 5.49 -48.57 5.62
N ASP A 220 6.02 -49.74 5.27
CA ASP A 220 7.19 -49.87 4.41
C ASP A 220 6.83 -49.66 2.95
N TYR A 221 6.55 -48.38 2.61
CA TYR A 221 6.32 -48.00 1.22
C TYR A 221 7.61 -47.94 0.40
N TYR A 222 8.77 -47.76 1.07
CA TYR A 222 10.03 -47.49 0.39
C TYR A 222 10.57 -48.75 -0.30
N SER A 223 10.69 -49.88 0.41
CA SER A 223 11.27 -51.12 -0.09
C SER A 223 10.29 -51.95 -0.98
N ARG A 224 9.00 -51.65 -0.89
CA ARG A 224 7.94 -52.44 -1.58
C ARG A 224 7.50 -51.88 -2.92
N ASN A 225 8.05 -50.73 -3.34
CA ASN A 225 7.76 -50.10 -4.64
C ASN A 225 9.06 -49.72 -5.34
N ALA A 226 9.01 -49.67 -6.66
CA ALA A 226 10.07 -49.06 -7.46
C ALA A 226 9.73 -47.59 -7.75
N TYR A 227 10.74 -46.72 -7.70
CA TYR A 227 10.57 -45.32 -7.94
C TYR A 227 11.43 -44.86 -9.10
N VAL A 228 10.83 -44.15 -10.03
CA VAL A 228 11.55 -43.54 -11.14
C VAL A 228 11.48 -42.02 -10.97
N GLN A 229 12.65 -41.43 -10.76
CA GLN A 229 12.81 -39.98 -10.67
C GLN A 229 13.48 -39.50 -11.97
N PRO A 230 12.72 -38.95 -12.92
CA PRO A 230 13.31 -38.35 -14.11
C PRO A 230 14.24 -37.18 -13.73
N ALA A 231 15.24 -36.91 -14.55
CA ALA A 231 16.01 -35.69 -14.43
C ALA A 231 15.05 -34.50 -14.58
N GLY A 232 14.84 -33.74 -13.50
CA GLY A 232 13.89 -32.61 -13.44
C GLY A 232 12.70 -32.84 -12.53
N ALA A 233 12.50 -34.06 -11.98
CA ALA A 233 11.50 -34.28 -10.92
C ALA A 233 11.87 -33.53 -9.64
N VAL A 234 11.54 -32.26 -9.61
CA VAL A 234 11.88 -31.32 -8.54
C VAL A 234 10.62 -30.62 -8.03
N GLY A 235 10.71 -30.05 -6.86
CA GLY A 235 9.67 -29.11 -6.41
C GLY A 235 9.61 -27.88 -7.31
N GLY A 236 8.46 -27.29 -7.45
CA GLY A 236 8.26 -26.10 -8.28
C GLY A 236 9.11 -24.92 -7.85
N ALA A 237 9.47 -24.07 -8.79
CA ALA A 237 10.16 -22.82 -8.51
C ALA A 237 9.25 -21.87 -7.70
N PRO A 238 9.81 -21.02 -6.82
CA PRO A 238 9.02 -20.02 -6.10
C PRO A 238 8.63 -18.87 -7.05
N GLY A 239 7.53 -18.20 -6.74
CA GLY A 239 7.20 -16.92 -7.35
C GLY A 239 8.02 -15.78 -6.76
N SER A 240 8.29 -14.77 -7.57
CA SER A 240 8.97 -13.54 -7.17
C SER A 240 8.06 -12.65 -6.34
N GLY A 241 8.64 -11.81 -5.47
CA GLY A 241 7.89 -10.74 -4.83
C GLY A 241 7.57 -9.60 -5.80
N GLY A 242 6.39 -9.03 -5.68
CA GLY A 242 5.98 -7.88 -6.49
C GLY A 242 6.70 -6.61 -6.07
N PRO A 243 7.09 -5.75 -7.00
CA PRO A 243 7.68 -4.46 -6.67
C PRO A 243 6.65 -3.44 -6.21
N SER A 244 7.11 -2.43 -5.47
CA SER A 244 6.35 -1.24 -5.11
C SER A 244 6.95 -0.01 -5.79
N PRO A 245 6.13 0.99 -6.18
CA PRO A 245 6.67 2.27 -6.66
C PRO A 245 7.56 2.98 -5.64
N ALA A 246 7.44 2.68 -4.35
CA ALA A 246 8.34 3.18 -3.30
C ALA A 246 9.70 2.48 -3.31
N GLY A 247 9.79 1.30 -3.90
CA GLY A 247 11.01 0.47 -3.88
C GLY A 247 11.40 -0.05 -2.49
N GLY A 248 12.59 -0.59 -2.39
CA GLY A 248 13.20 -0.99 -1.11
C GLY A 248 12.31 -1.89 -0.25
N ASN A 249 12.11 -1.48 1.00
CA ASN A 249 11.35 -2.24 2.00
C ASN A 249 9.83 -2.36 1.70
N ALA A 250 9.32 -1.65 0.71
CA ALA A 250 7.94 -1.78 0.26
C ALA A 250 7.75 -2.84 -0.83
N ASN A 251 8.81 -3.40 -1.38
CA ASN A 251 8.74 -4.52 -2.32
C ASN A 251 8.36 -5.80 -1.58
N GLY A 252 7.47 -6.60 -2.19
CA GLY A 252 7.14 -7.92 -1.68
C GLY A 252 8.33 -8.87 -1.68
N THR A 253 8.28 -9.88 -0.82
CA THR A 253 9.34 -10.90 -0.76
C THR A 253 8.98 -12.11 -1.63
N PRO A 254 9.98 -12.84 -2.18
CA PRO A 254 9.72 -14.06 -2.94
C PRO A 254 9.15 -15.17 -2.06
N GLY A 255 8.48 -16.13 -2.67
CA GLY A 255 8.13 -17.39 -2.04
C GLY A 255 9.34 -18.30 -1.85
N VAL A 256 9.11 -19.51 -1.35
CA VAL A 256 10.13 -20.57 -1.28
C VAL A 256 9.84 -21.66 -2.31
N ALA A 257 10.88 -22.34 -2.77
CA ALA A 257 10.73 -23.49 -3.67
C ALA A 257 9.98 -24.63 -2.99
N GLY A 258 9.20 -25.38 -3.76
CA GLY A 258 8.56 -26.60 -3.32
C GLY A 258 9.59 -27.70 -3.05
N LYS A 259 9.18 -28.71 -2.30
CA LYS A 259 10.03 -29.89 -2.03
C LYS A 259 9.67 -31.04 -2.95
N ALA A 260 10.67 -31.88 -3.22
CA ALA A 260 10.48 -33.16 -3.90
C ALA A 260 11.04 -34.29 -3.04
N GLY A 261 10.50 -35.50 -3.20
CA GLY A 261 10.96 -36.68 -2.49
C GLY A 261 10.12 -37.91 -2.80
N LEU A 262 10.57 -39.07 -2.31
CA LEU A 262 9.85 -40.32 -2.54
C LEU A 262 8.63 -40.44 -1.65
N ILE A 263 8.76 -40.15 -0.37
CA ILE A 263 7.67 -40.31 0.60
C ILE A 263 7.62 -39.05 1.47
N HIS A 264 6.41 -38.54 1.71
CA HIS A 264 6.17 -37.45 2.63
C HIS A 264 4.93 -37.71 3.49
N VAL A 265 5.11 -37.55 4.81
CA VAL A 265 4.01 -37.66 5.79
C VAL A 265 3.73 -36.26 6.37
N TYR A 266 2.51 -35.81 6.24
CA TYR A 266 2.03 -34.52 6.72
C TYR A 266 1.64 -34.57 8.20
#